data_3d634a88f2ab734d83bd2d73762f3f8b
#
_entry.id   3d634a88f2ab734d83bd2d73762f3f8b
#
_cell.length_a   1.000
_cell.length_b   1.000
_cell.length_c   1.000
_cell.angle_alpha   90.00
_cell.angle_beta   90.00
_cell.angle_gamma   90.00
#
_symmetry.space_group_name_H-M   'P 1'
#
loop_
_entity.id
_entity.type
_entity.pdbx_description
1 polymer ?
#
loop_
_entity_poly.entity_id
_entity_poly.type
_entity_poly.pdbx_seq_one_letter_code
_entity_poly.pdbx_strand_id
1 'polypeptide(L)'
;MKPIFQTTKNHKKHFTATGYTVNKDRTKMLLIHHKGLGKWLPPGGHIEENEVPHEAAIREVYEETGISAAPILEDEHNLQLKNITEAQIPRPYALMYQIIPESKKDVEHIHLDMVFLLEADDTAELTPQAREVHDVRWVAKSELLSEYDWSVLGKMNRTANTTRCHRRNRQIWNNRRGLLFIYCRNSH
;
A
#
# COMPACT_ATOMS: atom_id res chain seq x y z
N MET A 1 -6.82 -8.84 -24.83
CA MET A 1 -6.29 -7.52 -24.41
C MET A 1 -4.80 -7.68 -24.07
N LYS A 2 -3.91 -6.77 -24.55
CA LYS A 2 -2.49 -6.83 -24.16
C LYS A 2 -2.35 -6.49 -22.67
N PRO A 3 -1.44 -7.13 -21.94
CA PRO A 3 -1.17 -6.76 -20.56
C PRO A 3 -0.76 -5.29 -20.44
N ILE A 4 -1.17 -4.63 -19.35
CA ILE A 4 -0.94 -3.19 -19.11
C ILE A 4 0.54 -2.80 -19.25
N PHE A 5 1.47 -3.63 -18.78
CA PHE A 5 2.91 -3.38 -18.84
C PHE A 5 3.48 -3.49 -20.28
N GLN A 6 2.78 -4.09 -21.23
CA GLN A 6 3.19 -4.09 -22.63
C GLN A 6 2.78 -2.80 -23.35
N THR A 7 1.65 -2.21 -22.97
CA THR A 7 1.16 -0.96 -23.58
C THR A 7 1.90 0.26 -23.08
N THR A 8 2.45 0.19 -21.88
CA THR A 8 3.17 1.29 -21.19
C THR A 8 4.68 1.05 -21.06
N LYS A 9 5.26 0.15 -21.86
CA LYS A 9 6.69 -0.24 -21.74
C LYS A 9 7.68 0.95 -21.84
N ASN A 10 7.34 1.97 -22.61
CA ASN A 10 8.18 3.15 -22.84
C ASN A 10 7.94 4.28 -21.83
N HIS A 11 6.97 4.14 -20.92
CA HIS A 11 6.74 5.14 -19.88
C HIS A 11 7.89 5.12 -18.87
N LYS A 12 8.21 6.29 -18.33
CA LYS A 12 9.14 6.41 -17.20
C LYS A 12 8.63 5.58 -16.03
N LYS A 13 9.51 4.92 -15.31
CA LYS A 13 9.17 4.08 -14.17
C LYS A 13 9.86 4.60 -12.93
N HIS A 14 9.10 4.76 -11.87
CA HIS A 14 9.59 5.12 -10.54
C HIS A 14 9.36 3.96 -9.59
N PHE A 15 10.29 3.74 -8.68
CA PHE A 15 10.09 2.83 -7.55
C PHE A 15 9.48 3.61 -6.40
N THR A 16 8.40 3.06 -5.85
CA THR A 16 7.71 3.61 -4.69
C THR A 16 7.52 2.54 -3.63
N ALA A 17 7.29 2.97 -2.40
CA ALA A 17 6.99 2.08 -1.29
C ALA A 17 5.81 2.62 -0.50
N THR A 18 4.85 1.76 -0.20
CA THR A 18 3.63 2.10 0.53
C THR A 18 3.53 1.28 1.82
N GLY A 19 3.29 1.95 2.94
CA GLY A 19 3.13 1.35 4.25
C GLY A 19 1.66 1.10 4.61
N TYR A 20 1.16 -0.14 4.47
CA TYR A 20 -0.13 -0.54 5.00
C TYR A 20 -0.01 -0.78 6.50
N THR A 21 -0.19 0.30 7.26
CA THR A 21 0.06 0.32 8.70
C THR A 21 -1.22 -0.01 9.46
N VAL A 22 -1.16 -1.07 10.28
CA VAL A 22 -2.27 -1.51 11.14
C VAL A 22 -1.88 -1.33 12.60
N ASN A 23 -2.89 -1.21 13.48
CA ASN A 23 -2.65 -1.26 14.91
C ASN A 23 -2.42 -2.70 15.39
N LYS A 24 -1.93 -2.87 16.60
CA LYS A 24 -1.50 -4.17 17.17
C LYS A 24 -2.57 -5.26 17.12
N ASP A 25 -3.83 -4.93 17.34
CA ASP A 25 -4.95 -5.89 17.28
C ASP A 25 -5.55 -6.02 15.86
N ARG A 26 -5.01 -5.29 14.89
CA ARG A 26 -5.40 -5.33 13.46
C ARG A 26 -6.87 -5.00 13.21
N THR A 27 -7.42 -4.13 14.04
CA THR A 27 -8.79 -3.63 13.91
C THR A 27 -8.89 -2.31 13.18
N LYS A 28 -7.75 -1.58 13.06
CA LYS A 28 -7.67 -0.28 12.40
C LYS A 28 -6.50 -0.23 11.41
N MET A 29 -6.62 0.64 10.42
CA MET A 29 -5.56 0.99 9.47
C MET A 29 -5.34 2.50 9.46
N LEU A 30 -4.08 2.91 9.40
CA LEU A 30 -3.68 4.31 9.29
C LEU A 30 -3.83 4.78 7.84
N LEU A 31 -4.55 5.88 7.65
CA LEU A 31 -4.74 6.51 6.35
C LEU A 31 -4.44 7.99 6.41
N ILE A 32 -4.00 8.53 5.28
CA ILE A 32 -3.85 9.95 5.02
C ILE A 32 -4.88 10.45 4.02
N HIS A 33 -5.35 11.68 4.16
CA HIS A 33 -6.07 12.39 3.12
C HIS A 33 -5.08 13.19 2.28
N HIS A 34 -4.68 12.62 1.14
CA HIS A 34 -3.63 13.19 0.28
C HIS A 34 -4.13 14.43 -0.48
N LYS A 35 -3.43 15.57 -0.34
CA LYS A 35 -3.83 16.86 -0.94
C LYS A 35 -3.95 16.84 -2.45
N GLY A 36 -2.94 16.27 -3.12
CA GLY A 36 -2.88 16.25 -4.58
C GLY A 36 -3.94 15.37 -5.23
N LEU A 37 -4.34 14.30 -4.55
CA LEU A 37 -5.32 13.32 -5.06
C LEU A 37 -6.73 13.54 -4.51
N GLY A 38 -6.89 14.28 -3.41
CA GLY A 38 -8.17 14.47 -2.73
C GLY A 38 -8.80 13.16 -2.24
N LYS A 39 -7.99 12.19 -1.84
CA LYS A 39 -8.42 10.84 -1.47
C LYS A 39 -7.74 10.36 -0.23
N TRP A 40 -8.41 9.46 0.48
CA TRP A 40 -7.83 8.68 1.56
C TRP A 40 -7.06 7.50 0.99
N LEU A 41 -5.80 7.33 1.43
CA LEU A 41 -4.93 6.24 1.01
C LEU A 41 -3.90 5.93 2.11
N PRO A 42 -3.27 4.75 2.07
CA PRO A 42 -2.13 4.46 2.93
C PRO A 42 -0.96 5.42 2.65
N PRO A 43 -0.17 5.79 3.66
CA PRO A 43 1.05 6.58 3.49
C PRO A 43 2.05 5.89 2.56
N GLY A 44 2.78 6.70 1.77
CA GLY A 44 3.80 6.15 0.87
C GLY A 44 4.30 7.14 -0.16
N GLY A 45 5.48 6.88 -0.71
CA GLY A 45 6.12 7.75 -1.70
C GLY A 45 7.28 7.09 -2.43
N HIS A 46 8.15 7.91 -3.01
CA HIS A 46 9.30 7.46 -3.76
C HIS A 46 10.39 6.89 -2.85
N ILE A 47 11.05 5.82 -3.34
CA ILE A 47 12.25 5.28 -2.71
C ILE A 47 13.42 6.20 -3.07
N GLU A 48 14.15 6.69 -2.08
CA GLU A 48 15.32 7.54 -2.27
C GLU A 48 16.56 6.74 -2.69
N GLU A 49 17.58 7.42 -3.23
CA GLU A 49 18.76 6.79 -3.83
C GLU A 49 19.52 5.85 -2.87
N ASN A 50 19.59 6.22 -1.59
CA ASN A 50 20.37 5.49 -0.57
C ASN A 50 19.48 4.71 0.41
N GLU A 51 18.29 4.32 0.00
CA GLU A 51 17.27 3.73 0.86
C GLU A 51 16.82 2.37 0.33
N VAL A 52 16.57 1.42 1.21
CA VAL A 52 15.94 0.16 0.82
C VAL A 52 14.41 0.26 0.94
N PRO A 53 13.64 -0.50 0.13
CA PRO A 53 12.21 -0.28 -0.03
C PRO A 53 11.37 -0.28 1.26
N HIS A 54 11.68 -1.15 2.22
CA HIS A 54 10.92 -1.21 3.47
C HIS A 54 11.23 -0.02 4.39
N GLU A 55 12.46 0.52 4.33
CA GLU A 55 12.82 1.75 5.06
C GLU A 55 12.09 2.95 4.47
N ALA A 56 11.97 3.04 3.14
CA ALA A 56 11.16 4.04 2.47
C ALA A 56 9.72 4.03 2.96
N ALA A 57 9.08 2.86 3.02
CA ALA A 57 7.72 2.74 3.53
C ALA A 57 7.59 3.21 4.99
N ILE A 58 8.57 2.90 5.84
CA ILE A 58 8.59 3.31 7.25
C ILE A 58 8.80 4.83 7.37
N ARG A 59 9.74 5.40 6.59
CA ARG A 59 10.01 6.84 6.55
C ARG A 59 8.77 7.61 6.10
N GLU A 60 8.13 7.21 5.01
CA GLU A 60 6.93 7.86 4.49
C GLU A 60 5.78 7.84 5.52
N VAL A 61 5.57 6.69 6.19
CA VAL A 61 4.59 6.62 7.29
C VAL A 61 4.90 7.65 8.36
N TYR A 62 6.17 7.75 8.79
CA TYR A 62 6.56 8.70 9.81
C TYR A 62 6.43 10.15 9.34
N GLU A 63 6.93 10.47 8.14
CA GLU A 63 6.89 11.83 7.59
C GLU A 63 5.47 12.33 7.40
N GLU A 64 4.57 11.50 6.88
CA GLU A 64 3.21 11.90 6.56
C GLU A 64 2.26 11.89 7.76
N THR A 65 2.58 11.11 8.82
CA THR A 65 1.65 10.88 9.94
C THR A 65 2.20 11.16 11.33
N GLY A 66 3.54 11.22 11.49
CA GLY A 66 4.22 11.27 12.77
C GLY A 66 4.30 9.94 13.52
N ILE A 67 3.81 8.85 12.93
CA ILE A 67 3.73 7.54 13.57
C ILE A 67 4.97 6.70 13.25
N SER A 68 5.64 6.22 14.29
CA SER A 68 6.69 5.21 14.16
C SER A 68 6.07 3.83 13.95
N ALA A 69 6.42 3.18 12.85
CA ALA A 69 5.91 1.86 12.48
C ALA A 69 7.06 0.83 12.34
N ALA A 70 6.74 -0.43 12.53
CA ALA A 70 7.68 -1.54 12.33
C ALA A 70 7.12 -2.55 11.31
N PRO A 71 7.97 -3.20 10.49
CA PRO A 71 7.50 -4.16 9.52
C PRO A 71 6.96 -5.42 10.19
N ILE A 72 5.84 -5.92 9.70
CA ILE A 72 5.32 -7.24 10.07
C ILE A 72 6.10 -8.26 9.25
N LEU A 73 7.04 -8.95 9.89
CA LEU A 73 7.87 -9.96 9.23
C LEU A 73 7.13 -11.31 9.18
N GLU A 74 7.12 -11.93 8.00
CA GLU A 74 6.64 -13.30 7.82
C GLU A 74 7.83 -14.26 7.79
N ASP A 75 7.86 -15.22 8.71
CA ASP A 75 8.99 -16.16 8.89
C ASP A 75 9.13 -17.21 7.77
N GLU A 76 8.12 -17.34 6.91
CA GLU A 76 8.00 -18.48 5.98
C GLU A 76 9.07 -18.50 4.85
N HIS A 77 9.88 -17.45 4.70
CA HIS A 77 10.81 -17.33 3.57
C HIS A 77 12.20 -16.80 3.95
N ASN A 78 12.68 -17.13 5.13
CA ASN A 78 14.04 -16.77 5.53
C ASN A 78 15.08 -17.58 4.75
N LEU A 79 15.81 -16.89 3.88
CA LEU A 79 16.95 -17.49 3.17
C LEU A 79 18.13 -17.66 4.12
N GLN A 80 18.71 -18.85 4.14
CA GLN A 80 19.95 -19.10 4.89
C GLN A 80 21.13 -18.61 4.05
N LEU A 81 21.41 -17.31 4.10
CA LEU A 81 22.52 -16.72 3.37
C LEU A 81 23.82 -17.00 4.12
N LYS A 82 24.81 -17.55 3.41
CA LYS A 82 26.15 -17.85 3.95
C LYS A 82 27.17 -16.75 3.65
N ASN A 83 26.78 -15.77 2.84
CA ASN A 83 27.66 -14.71 2.38
C ASN A 83 27.48 -13.45 3.24
N ILE A 84 28.58 -12.80 3.61
CA ILE A 84 28.57 -11.55 4.39
C ILE A 84 28.25 -10.31 3.55
N THR A 85 28.22 -10.43 2.22
CA THR A 85 27.92 -9.33 1.28
C THR A 85 26.46 -9.32 0.82
N GLU A 86 25.64 -10.26 1.30
CA GLU A 86 24.24 -10.39 0.96
C GLU A 86 23.40 -10.42 2.23
N ALA A 87 22.29 -9.72 2.23
CA ALA A 87 21.30 -9.75 3.30
C ALA A 87 19.89 -9.85 2.69
N GLN A 88 19.04 -10.60 3.34
CA GLN A 88 17.64 -10.61 3.01
C GLN A 88 16.96 -9.39 3.63
N ILE A 89 16.32 -8.56 2.81
CA ILE A 89 15.44 -7.47 3.28
C ILE A 89 14.01 -7.99 3.43
N PRO A 90 13.16 -7.33 4.22
CA PRO A 90 11.74 -7.65 4.32
C PRO A 90 11.09 -7.72 2.94
N ARG A 91 10.35 -8.79 2.69
CA ARG A 91 9.65 -8.96 1.44
C ARG A 91 8.41 -8.07 1.39
N PRO A 92 8.14 -7.35 0.29
CA PRO A 92 6.88 -6.65 0.14
C PRO A 92 5.71 -7.65 0.10
N TYR A 93 4.61 -7.28 0.72
CA TYR A 93 3.36 -8.04 0.68
C TYR A 93 2.81 -8.12 -0.75
N ALA A 94 2.93 -7.04 -1.51
CA ALA A 94 2.53 -6.96 -2.91
C ALA A 94 3.47 -6.08 -3.72
N LEU A 95 3.59 -6.39 -5.02
CA LEU A 95 4.19 -5.51 -6.02
C LEU A 95 3.08 -5.02 -6.94
N MET A 96 2.93 -3.72 -7.04
CA MET A 96 1.88 -3.08 -7.83
C MET A 96 2.47 -2.37 -9.03
N TYR A 97 1.77 -2.43 -10.15
CA TYR A 97 2.07 -1.68 -11.36
C TYR A 97 0.96 -0.65 -11.54
N GLN A 98 1.28 0.61 -11.30
CA GLN A 98 0.29 1.70 -11.28
C GLN A 98 0.58 2.71 -12.38
N ILE A 99 -0.44 3.04 -13.19
CA ILE A 99 -0.36 4.16 -14.12
C ILE A 99 -0.72 5.43 -13.35
N ILE A 100 0.22 6.36 -13.29
CA ILE A 100 0.01 7.69 -12.71
C ILE A 100 -0.33 8.63 -13.86
N PRO A 101 -1.55 9.18 -13.91
CA PRO A 101 -1.97 10.06 -14.97
C PRO A 101 -1.13 11.34 -15.06
N GLU A 102 -1.02 11.91 -16.24
CA GLU A 102 -0.43 13.22 -16.42
C GLU A 102 -1.05 14.27 -15.49
N SER A 103 -0.21 15.12 -14.96
CA SER A 103 -0.57 16.22 -14.07
C SER A 103 0.14 17.51 -14.52
N LYS A 104 -0.15 18.63 -13.82
CA LYS A 104 0.61 19.89 -14.05
C LYS A 104 2.10 19.78 -13.72
N LYS A 105 2.48 18.78 -12.91
CA LYS A 105 3.85 18.61 -12.39
C LYS A 105 4.65 17.56 -13.15
N ASP A 106 3.99 16.56 -13.73
CA ASP A 106 4.69 15.44 -14.36
C ASP A 106 3.82 14.81 -15.47
N VAL A 107 4.50 14.22 -16.47
CA VAL A 107 3.86 13.45 -17.56
C VAL A 107 3.33 12.11 -17.02
N GLU A 108 2.46 11.45 -17.79
CA GLU A 108 2.01 10.10 -17.45
C GLU A 108 3.22 9.16 -17.26
N HIS A 109 3.28 8.49 -16.13
CA HIS A 109 4.37 7.61 -15.76
C HIS A 109 3.88 6.40 -14.96
N ILE A 110 4.79 5.51 -14.61
CA ILE A 110 4.48 4.27 -13.92
C ILE A 110 5.12 4.27 -12.53
N HIS A 111 4.33 3.93 -11.51
CA HIS A 111 4.87 3.50 -10.23
C HIS A 111 4.97 1.98 -10.18
N LEU A 112 6.15 1.50 -9.82
CA LEU A 112 6.41 0.13 -9.39
C LEU A 112 6.39 0.15 -7.87
N ASP A 113 5.20 -0.02 -7.29
CA ASP A 113 4.97 0.19 -5.88
C ASP A 113 5.14 -1.09 -5.07
N MET A 114 5.96 -1.02 -4.02
CA MET A 114 6.24 -2.10 -3.07
C MET A 114 5.43 -1.87 -1.81
N VAL A 115 4.39 -2.66 -1.62
CA VAL A 115 3.49 -2.55 -0.45
C VAL A 115 4.06 -3.35 0.72
N PHE A 116 4.28 -2.71 1.85
CA PHE A 116 4.73 -3.34 3.09
C PHE A 116 3.61 -3.33 4.14
N LEU A 117 3.50 -4.43 4.88
CA LEU A 117 2.65 -4.49 6.06
C LEU A 117 3.44 -4.00 7.27
N LEU A 118 2.91 -2.98 7.92
CA LEU A 118 3.52 -2.37 9.09
C LEU A 118 2.58 -2.43 10.28
N GLU A 119 3.14 -2.44 11.47
CA GLU A 119 2.40 -2.35 12.74
C GLU A 119 2.85 -1.11 13.50
N ALA A 120 1.90 -0.41 14.11
CA ALA A 120 2.17 0.76 14.93
C ALA A 120 1.19 0.90 16.10
N ASP A 121 1.54 1.77 17.05
CA ASP A 121 0.71 2.12 18.20
C ASP A 121 -0.34 3.16 17.78
N ASP A 122 -1.62 2.79 17.86
CA ASP A 122 -2.75 3.66 17.52
C ASP A 122 -3.14 4.64 18.66
N THR A 123 -2.41 4.61 19.76
CA THR A 123 -2.55 5.61 20.86
C THR A 123 -1.59 6.78 20.72
N ALA A 124 -0.59 6.69 19.84
CA ALA A 124 0.37 7.75 19.59
C ALA A 124 -0.30 8.95 18.89
N GLU A 125 0.22 10.14 19.15
CA GLU A 125 -0.27 11.39 18.58
C GLU A 125 -0.03 11.43 17.05
N LEU A 126 -1.08 11.76 16.30
CA LEU A 126 -1.02 11.93 14.86
C LEU A 126 -0.56 13.38 14.53
N THR A 127 0.52 13.50 13.76
CA THR A 127 1.07 14.80 13.33
C THR A 127 1.16 14.86 11.80
N PRO A 128 0.05 15.23 11.10
CA PRO A 128 0.03 15.23 9.64
C PRO A 128 1.02 16.26 9.07
N GLN A 129 1.80 15.84 8.07
CA GLN A 129 2.67 16.74 7.35
C GLN A 129 1.85 17.72 6.50
N ALA A 130 1.76 18.98 6.94
CA ALA A 130 0.91 20.00 6.33
C ALA A 130 1.19 20.30 4.85
N ARG A 131 2.33 19.89 4.30
CA ARG A 131 2.69 20.13 2.90
C ARG A 131 1.90 19.23 1.94
N GLU A 132 1.76 17.92 2.25
CA GLU A 132 1.25 16.89 1.34
C GLU A 132 -0.06 16.27 1.82
N VAL A 133 -0.34 16.36 3.11
CA VAL A 133 -1.45 15.71 3.77
C VAL A 133 -2.45 16.74 4.31
N HIS A 134 -3.74 16.53 4.09
CA HIS A 134 -4.81 17.33 4.68
C HIS A 134 -5.18 16.83 6.07
N ASP A 135 -5.22 15.51 6.24
CA ASP A 135 -5.67 14.87 7.47
C ASP A 135 -5.09 13.46 7.58
N VAL A 136 -4.95 12.97 8.81
CA VAL A 136 -4.48 11.62 9.13
C VAL A 136 -5.44 10.99 10.13
N ARG A 137 -5.81 9.74 9.95
CA ARG A 137 -6.62 9.04 10.94
C ARG A 137 -6.46 7.52 10.92
N TRP A 138 -6.71 6.93 12.08
CA TRP A 138 -6.96 5.51 12.20
C TRP A 138 -8.39 5.19 11.80
N VAL A 139 -8.57 4.35 10.80
CA VAL A 139 -9.86 3.96 10.25
C VAL A 139 -10.18 2.53 10.65
N ALA A 140 -11.36 2.31 11.22
CA ALA A 140 -11.78 0.98 11.62
C ALA A 140 -11.96 0.06 10.41
N LYS A 141 -11.63 -1.22 10.56
CA LYS A 141 -11.78 -2.25 9.53
C LYS A 141 -13.20 -2.30 8.92
N SER A 142 -14.22 -2.13 9.75
CA SER A 142 -15.62 -2.08 9.29
C SER A 142 -15.92 -0.88 8.40
N GLU A 143 -15.33 0.27 8.72
CA GLU A 143 -15.47 1.51 7.96
C GLU A 143 -14.72 1.43 6.62
N LEU A 144 -13.51 0.85 6.61
CA LEU A 144 -12.73 0.59 5.40
C LEU A 144 -13.52 -0.16 4.33
N LEU A 145 -14.40 -1.07 4.73
CA LEU A 145 -15.18 -1.90 3.83
C LEU A 145 -16.42 -1.18 3.25
N SER A 146 -16.90 -0.13 3.91
CA SER A 146 -18.16 0.53 3.58
C SER A 146 -18.01 1.89 2.90
N GLU A 147 -16.98 2.65 3.23
CA GLU A 147 -16.94 4.09 2.93
C GLU A 147 -15.78 4.54 2.03
N TYR A 148 -14.69 3.78 1.95
CA TYR A 148 -13.51 4.23 1.24
C TYR A 148 -13.46 3.76 -0.21
N ASP A 149 -13.24 4.73 -1.11
CA ASP A 149 -12.96 4.46 -2.51
C ASP A 149 -11.49 4.01 -2.68
N TRP A 150 -11.31 2.71 -2.70
CA TRP A 150 -10.02 2.07 -2.97
C TRP A 150 -9.61 2.10 -4.45
N SER A 151 -10.28 2.90 -5.27
CA SER A 151 -10.02 2.97 -6.72
C SER A 151 -8.60 3.41 -7.07
N VAL A 152 -7.88 4.02 -6.12
CA VAL A 152 -6.44 4.34 -6.27
C VAL A 152 -5.58 3.09 -6.26
N LEU A 153 -6.00 2.04 -5.56
CA LEU A 153 -5.31 0.75 -5.48
C LEU A 153 -5.69 -0.21 -6.62
N GLY A 154 -6.28 0.29 -7.68
CA GLY A 154 -6.78 -0.48 -8.81
C GLY A 154 -8.30 -0.62 -8.75
N LYS A 155 -9.00 -0.10 -9.75
CA LYS A 155 -10.46 -0.03 -9.95
C LYS A 155 -11.27 -1.06 -9.15
N MET A 156 -11.58 -0.75 -7.91
CA MET A 156 -12.56 -1.47 -7.13
C MET A 156 -13.91 -0.80 -7.35
N ASN A 157 -14.69 -1.34 -8.26
CA ASN A 157 -16.05 -0.85 -8.50
C ASN A 157 -16.93 -1.13 -7.28
N ARG A 158 -17.61 -0.09 -6.74
CA ARG A 158 -18.67 -0.21 -5.73
C ARG A 158 -19.85 -1.11 -6.15
N THR A 159 -19.95 -1.45 -7.43
CA THR A 159 -21.00 -2.33 -7.96
C THR A 159 -20.84 -3.81 -7.59
N ALA A 160 -19.75 -4.20 -6.93
CA ALA A 160 -19.57 -5.56 -6.44
C ALA A 160 -20.39 -5.90 -5.18
N ASN A 161 -21.25 -4.98 -4.71
CA ASN A 161 -22.00 -5.18 -3.46
C ASN A 161 -23.28 -6.01 -3.60
N THR A 162 -23.63 -6.51 -4.80
CA THR A 162 -24.87 -7.28 -4.95
C THR A 162 -24.80 -8.53 -5.81
N THR A 163 -23.64 -8.95 -6.33
CA THR A 163 -23.68 -10.18 -7.13
C THR A 163 -22.42 -11.03 -6.94
N ARG A 164 -22.62 -12.13 -6.20
CA ARG A 164 -21.84 -13.38 -6.25
C ARG A 164 -20.36 -13.25 -6.59
N CYS A 165 -19.53 -12.96 -5.60
CA CYS A 165 -18.12 -13.35 -5.66
C CYS A 165 -18.08 -14.89 -5.76
N HIS A 166 -17.72 -15.41 -6.93
CA HIS A 166 -17.64 -16.84 -7.14
C HIS A 166 -16.65 -17.49 -6.17
N ARG A 167 -17.00 -18.65 -5.63
CA ARG A 167 -16.27 -19.42 -4.59
C ARG A 167 -14.76 -19.62 -4.84
N ARG A 168 -14.25 -19.38 -6.03
CA ARG A 168 -12.82 -19.57 -6.39
C ARG A 168 -11.88 -18.46 -5.91
N ASN A 169 -12.38 -17.25 -5.58
CA ASN A 169 -11.57 -16.15 -5.09
C ASN A 169 -11.54 -16.03 -3.54
N ARG A 170 -12.10 -17.01 -2.83
CA ARG A 170 -12.13 -17.01 -1.36
C ARG A 170 -10.80 -17.38 -0.70
N GLN A 171 -9.81 -17.87 -1.42
CA GLN A 171 -8.53 -18.29 -0.83
C GLN A 171 -7.64 -17.14 -0.37
N ILE A 172 -7.79 -15.94 -0.95
CA ILE A 172 -7.01 -14.76 -0.55
C ILE A 172 -7.47 -14.18 0.79
N TRP A 173 -8.69 -14.52 1.23
CA TRP A 173 -9.34 -13.97 2.42
C TRP A 173 -9.01 -14.71 3.72
N ASN A 174 -8.37 -15.84 3.65
CA ASN A 174 -8.17 -16.72 4.78
C ASN A 174 -6.70 -16.77 5.22
N ASN A 175 -6.04 -15.62 5.27
CA ASN A 175 -4.82 -15.55 6.05
C ASN A 175 -5.19 -15.66 7.53
N ARG A 176 -4.68 -16.70 8.20
CA ARG A 176 -4.91 -17.02 9.61
C ARG A 176 -4.65 -15.85 10.58
N ARG A 177 -4.10 -14.74 10.11
CA ARG A 177 -3.78 -13.53 10.86
C ARG A 177 -4.80 -12.38 10.70
N GLY A 178 -5.93 -12.57 10.01
CA GLY A 178 -7.06 -11.64 10.00
C GLY A 178 -6.86 -10.32 9.24
N LEU A 179 -5.81 -10.18 8.44
CA LEU A 179 -5.60 -9.02 7.56
C LEU A 179 -6.50 -9.14 6.33
N LEU A 180 -7.30 -8.11 6.10
CA LEU A 180 -8.25 -8.07 5.02
C LEU A 180 -7.72 -7.17 3.91
N PHE A 181 -7.30 -7.76 2.78
CA PHE A 181 -6.99 -7.01 1.57
C PHE A 181 -7.95 -7.41 0.47
N ILE A 182 -8.63 -6.45 -0.13
CA ILE A 182 -9.55 -6.70 -1.23
C ILE A 182 -8.80 -6.54 -2.54
N TYR A 183 -8.46 -7.65 -3.16
CA TYR A 183 -8.05 -7.68 -4.56
C TYR A 183 -9.19 -8.29 -5.37
N CYS A 184 -9.96 -7.46 -6.07
CA CYS A 184 -10.92 -7.94 -7.08
C CYS A 184 -10.26 -7.88 -8.46
N ARG A 185 -9.95 -9.04 -9.02
CA ARG A 185 -9.62 -9.16 -10.45
C ARG A 185 -10.91 -8.90 -11.24
N ASN A 186 -10.94 -7.85 -12.04
CA ASN A 186 -11.94 -7.73 -13.09
C ASN A 186 -11.69 -8.83 -14.12
N SER A 187 -12.56 -9.83 -14.18
CA SER A 187 -12.74 -10.67 -15.33
C SER A 187 -13.74 -9.98 -16.26
N HIS A 188 -13.25 -9.51 -17.39
CA HIS A 188 -14.06 -9.36 -18.59
C HIS A 188 -14.05 -10.66 -19.35
#